data_94bc68e33c839a1bc0e706bd19f3c29e
#
_entry.id   94bc68e33c839a1bc0e706bd19f3c29e
#
_cell.length_a   1.000
_cell.length_b   1.000
_cell.length_c   1.000
_cell.angle_alpha   90.00
_cell.angle_beta   90.00
_cell.angle_gamma   90.00
#
_symmetry.space_group_name_H-M   'P 1'
#
loop_
_entity.id
_entity.type
_entity.pdbx_description
1 polymer ?
#
loop_
_entity_poly.entity_id
_entity_poly.type
_entity_poly.pdbx_seq_one_letter_code
_entity_poly.pdbx_strand_id
1 'polypeptide(L)' 'MIVLLNNQILLSQIEEIGAEIGEPDCRLTNPCEFVEGQNLSRWMSDNTNQTEFMISSDKIITIADPNKDLLDKYLKIIN' A
#
# COMPACT_ATOMS: atom_id res chain seq x y z
N MET A 1 -5.31 3.78 3.69
CA MET A 1 -4.60 3.21 4.86
C MET A 1 -3.10 3.30 4.70
N ILE A 2 -2.41 3.68 5.74
CA ILE A 2 -0.96 3.55 5.80
C ILE A 2 -0.65 2.10 6.16
N VAL A 3 0.18 1.47 5.37
CA VAL A 3 0.60 0.08 5.60
C VAL A 3 2.10 0.09 5.82
N LEU A 4 2.51 -0.26 7.04
CA LEU A 4 3.93 -0.29 7.38
C LEU A 4 4.48 -1.70 7.17
N LEU A 5 5.42 -1.82 6.27
CA LEU A 5 6.18 -3.03 6.01
C LEU A 5 7.58 -2.90 6.62
N ASN A 6 8.37 -3.95 6.51
CA ASN A 6 9.68 -3.99 7.16
C ASN A 6 10.60 -2.84 6.73
N ASN A 7 10.63 -2.51 5.45
CA ASN A 7 11.53 -1.48 4.91
C ASN A 7 10.79 -0.37 4.16
N GLN A 8 9.46 -0.38 4.18
CA GLN A 8 8.70 0.52 3.32
C GLN A 8 7.43 0.96 4.01
N ILE A 9 7.05 2.20 3.74
CA ILE A 9 5.74 2.72 4.12
C ILE A 9 4.94 2.87 2.84
N LEU A 10 3.79 2.20 2.80
CA LEU A 10 2.88 2.30 1.66
C LEU A 10 1.60 2.99 2.07
N LEU A 11 0.99 3.68 1.12
CA LEU A 11 -0.36 4.20 1.27
C LEU A 11 -1.22 3.53 0.22
N SER A 12 -2.29 2.87 0.64
CA SER A 12 -3.05 2.00 -0.24
C SER A 12 -4.46 1.77 0.28
N GLN A 13 -5.33 1.41 -0.62
CA GLN A 13 -6.56 0.73 -0.26
C GLN A 13 -6.19 -0.72 0.06
N ILE A 14 -6.73 -1.26 1.13
CA ILE A 14 -6.43 -2.62 1.56
C ILE A 14 -7.72 -3.34 1.93
N GLU A 15 -7.82 -4.60 1.53
CA GLU A 15 -8.92 -5.45 1.99
C GLU A 15 -8.41 -6.84 2.29
N GLU A 16 -9.01 -7.46 3.30
CA GLU A 16 -8.76 -8.86 3.61
C GLU A 16 -9.54 -9.74 2.65
N ILE A 17 -8.92 -10.80 2.19
CA ILE A 17 -9.57 -11.77 1.34
C ILE A 17 -9.41 -13.16 1.95
N GLY A 18 -10.32 -14.06 1.61
CA GLY A 18 -10.20 -15.45 2.06
C GLY A 18 -9.01 -16.11 1.39
N ALA A 19 -8.16 -16.75 2.18
CA ALA A 19 -7.01 -17.46 1.68
C ALA A 19 -6.68 -18.61 2.61
N GLU A 20 -6.03 -19.63 2.07
CA GLU A 20 -5.55 -20.73 2.87
C GLU A 20 -4.28 -20.36 3.59
N ILE A 21 -3.93 -21.10 4.62
CA ILE A 21 -2.72 -20.86 5.39
C ILE A 21 -1.50 -20.89 4.46
N GLY A 22 -0.69 -19.84 4.56
CA GLY A 22 0.51 -19.71 3.72
C GLY A 22 0.30 -18.96 2.43
N GLU A 23 -0.94 -18.64 2.06
CA GLU A 23 -1.22 -17.84 0.87
C GLU A 23 -1.40 -16.36 1.24
N PRO A 24 -1.15 -15.45 0.30
CA PRO A 24 -1.42 -14.03 0.53
C PRO A 24 -2.91 -13.83 0.83
N ASP A 25 -3.20 -13.13 1.91
CA ASP A 25 -4.55 -12.96 2.41
C ASP A 25 -5.03 -11.51 2.40
N CYS A 26 -4.26 -10.61 1.83
CA CYS A 26 -4.63 -9.21 1.70
C CYS A 26 -4.41 -8.74 0.27
N ARG A 27 -5.26 -7.82 -0.18
CA ARG A 27 -5.12 -7.18 -1.47
C ARG A 27 -4.92 -5.68 -1.29
N LEU A 28 -3.85 -5.17 -1.87
CA LEU A 28 -3.58 -3.74 -1.95
C LEU A 28 -4.04 -3.23 -3.31
N THR A 29 -4.81 -2.16 -3.32
CA THR A 29 -5.28 -1.52 -4.54
C THR A 29 -4.69 -0.13 -4.64
N ASN A 30 -4.06 0.17 -5.77
CA ASN A 30 -3.38 1.44 -6.04
C ASN A 30 -2.39 1.81 -4.94
N PRO A 31 -1.46 0.91 -4.57
CA PRO A 31 -0.48 1.26 -3.55
C PRO A 31 0.50 2.30 -4.04
N CYS A 32 0.82 3.23 -3.15
CA CYS A 32 1.85 4.24 -3.38
C CYS A 32 2.92 4.09 -2.29
N GLU A 33 4.16 4.28 -2.69
CA GLU A 33 5.29 4.23 -1.76
C GLU A 33 5.60 5.64 -1.26
N PHE A 34 5.79 5.75 0.04
CA PHE A 34 6.22 6.99 0.66
C PHE A 34 7.72 6.99 0.74
N VAL A 35 8.36 7.87 -0.03
CA VAL A 35 9.82 7.97 -0.12
C VAL A 35 10.29 9.13 0.74
N GLU A 36 11.49 9.02 1.30
CA GLU A 36 12.11 10.09 2.06
C GLU A 36 12.14 11.38 1.23
N GLY A 37 11.89 12.53 1.89
CA GLY A 37 11.70 13.78 1.20
C GLY A 37 10.25 14.09 0.90
N GLN A 38 9.35 13.25 1.39
CA GLN A 38 7.89 13.45 1.35
C GLN A 38 7.27 13.31 -0.04
N ASN A 39 7.91 12.56 -0.91
CA ASN A 39 7.34 12.27 -2.21
C ASN A 39 6.58 10.94 -2.15
N LEU A 40 5.36 10.98 -2.67
CA LEU A 40 4.54 9.79 -2.79
C LEU A 40 4.53 9.40 -4.27
N SER A 41 4.84 8.15 -4.57
CA SER A 41 4.83 7.66 -5.94
C SER A 41 4.18 6.28 -6.00
N ARG A 42 3.68 5.92 -7.17
CA ARG A 42 3.07 4.61 -7.35
C ARG A 42 4.09 3.51 -7.10
N TRP A 43 3.70 2.54 -6.29
CA TRP A 43 4.58 1.44 -5.91
C TRP A 43 4.90 0.57 -7.12
N MET A 44 6.18 0.28 -7.31
CA MET A 44 6.67 -0.58 -8.38
C MET A 44 6.30 -0.13 -9.79
N SER A 45 6.03 1.16 -9.98
CA SER A 45 5.60 1.68 -11.29
C SER A 45 6.66 1.53 -12.39
N ASP A 46 7.93 1.45 -12.01
CA ASP A 46 9.01 1.23 -12.97
C ASP A 46 9.12 -0.22 -13.41
N ASN A 47 8.43 -1.13 -12.73
CA ASN A 47 8.56 -2.57 -12.93
C ASN A 47 7.29 -3.20 -13.49
N THR A 48 6.13 -2.63 -13.24
CA THR A 48 4.87 -3.21 -13.66
C THR A 48 3.80 -2.13 -13.83
N ASN A 49 2.82 -2.44 -14.68
CA ASN A 49 1.62 -1.61 -14.83
C ASN A 49 0.48 -2.08 -13.93
N GLN A 50 0.73 -3.09 -13.13
CA GLN A 50 -0.26 -3.66 -12.23
C GLN A 50 -0.67 -2.64 -11.16
N THR A 51 -1.94 -2.64 -10.79
CA THR A 51 -2.48 -1.73 -9.77
C THR A 51 -3.00 -2.46 -8.54
N GLU A 52 -3.10 -3.77 -8.58
CA GLU A 52 -3.51 -4.59 -7.45
C GLU A 52 -2.41 -5.58 -7.13
N PHE A 53 -2.14 -5.74 -5.85
CA PHE A 53 -1.07 -6.60 -5.38
C PHE A 53 -1.54 -7.43 -4.21
N MET A 54 -1.16 -8.71 -4.21
CA MET A 54 -1.44 -9.60 -3.09
C MET A 54 -0.28 -9.56 -2.12
N ILE A 55 -0.60 -9.53 -0.83
CA ILE A 55 0.40 -9.48 0.22
C ILE A 55 -0.08 -10.31 1.40
N SER A 56 0.84 -10.95 2.10
CA SER A 56 0.53 -11.70 3.31
C SER A 56 0.44 -10.75 4.50
N SER A 57 -0.62 -10.92 5.30
CA SER A 57 -0.84 -10.07 6.47
C SER A 57 0.30 -10.17 7.50
N ASP A 58 0.99 -11.29 7.55
CA ASP A 58 2.10 -11.46 8.46
C ASP A 58 3.33 -10.62 8.10
N LYS A 59 3.36 -10.02 6.91
CA LYS A 59 4.41 -9.08 6.50
C LYS A 59 4.07 -7.64 6.85
N ILE A 60 2.86 -7.39 7.32
CA ILE A 60 2.42 -6.05 7.70
C ILE A 60 2.72 -5.85 9.19
N ILE A 61 3.51 -4.82 9.50
CA ILE A 61 3.83 -4.50 10.89
C ILE A 61 2.67 -3.78 11.55
N THR A 62 2.11 -2.80 10.86
CA THR A 62 0.96 -2.07 11.38
C THR A 62 0.21 -1.40 10.24
N ILE A 63 -1.05 -1.04 10.52
CA ILE A 63 -1.90 -0.29 9.62
C ILE A 63 -2.42 0.92 10.38
N ALA A 64 -2.40 2.10 9.74
CA ALA A 64 -2.86 3.33 10.37
C ALA A 64 -3.62 4.18 9.37
N ASP A 65 -4.45 5.07 9.88
CA ASP A 65 -5.16 6.02 9.04
C ASP A 65 -4.24 7.18 8.67
N PRO A 66 -4.24 7.63 7.40
CA PRO A 66 -3.44 8.78 7.01
C PRO A 66 -4.06 10.07 7.54
N ASN A 67 -3.23 11.09 7.74
CA ASN A 67 -3.76 12.42 7.99
C ASN A 67 -4.34 12.97 6.68
N LYS A 68 -5.07 14.10 6.80
CA LYS A 68 -5.78 14.67 5.66
C LYS A 68 -4.85 15.08 4.52
N ASP A 69 -3.72 15.69 4.84
CA ASP A 69 -2.78 16.17 3.83
C ASP A 69 -2.21 15.01 3.02
N LEU A 70 -1.86 13.93 3.68
CA LEU A 70 -1.34 12.76 3.00
C LEU A 70 -2.41 12.08 2.16
N LEU A 71 -3.63 11.98 2.70
CA LEU A 71 -4.75 11.43 1.96
C LEU A 71 -5.03 12.22 0.68
N ASP A 72 -5.02 13.56 0.76
CA ASP A 72 -5.24 14.41 -0.40
C ASP A 72 -4.17 14.18 -1.47
N LYS A 73 -2.91 14.05 -1.08
CA LYS A 73 -1.83 13.74 -2.02
C LYS A 73 -2.03 12.40 -2.70
N TYR A 74 -2.43 11.39 -1.93
CA TYR A 74 -2.71 10.06 -2.46
C TYR A 74 -3.83 10.09 -3.49
N LEU A 75 -4.93 10.74 -3.17
CA LEU A 75 -6.09 10.81 -4.06
C LEU A 75 -5.74 11.51 -5.37
N LYS A 76 -4.86 12.50 -5.35
CA LYS A 76 -4.42 13.17 -6.58
C LYS A 76 -3.59 12.26 -7.46
N ILE A 77 -2.85 11.33 -6.87
CA ILE A 77 -2.01 10.41 -7.64
C ILE A 77 -2.84 9.33 -8.31
N ILE A 78 -3.82 8.79 -7.60
CA ILE A 78 -4.59 7.65 -8.10
C ILE A 78 -5.81 8.05 -8.94
N ASN A 79 -6.20 9.29 -8.93
CA ASN A 79 -7.35 9.78 -9.72
C ASN A 79 -6.91 10.46 -11.01
#